data_26100401df477bf4f61f0eb067fe5407
#
_entry.id   26100401df477bf4f61f0eb067fe5407
#
_cell.length_a   1.000
_cell.length_b   1.000
_cell.length_c   1.000
_cell.angle_alpha   90.00
_cell.angle_beta   90.00
_cell.angle_gamma   90.00
#
_symmetry.space_group_name_H-M   'P 1'
#
loop_
_entity.id
_entity.type
_entity.pdbx_description
1 polymer ?
#
loop_
_entity_poly.entity_id
_entity_poly.type
_entity_poly.pdbx_seq_one_letter_code
_entity_poly.pdbx_strand_id
1 'polypeptide(L)'
;NLSVFLNSLLADNHHLQVGSNYLYIHKIDGKTFLFTKTNDKSLVQKINRSKASVEDIKNSLADDESLGFPSFLFVEGDTIGFARTVFGPTTSDLTDFLIGKGMSLSSGERVQIEPLMRGTTKDDVMHMHFIGRTTVKVEAKLPVFGDILKVLGATDIEGELFDSLDIVIKPKFKRDIKKVAKDIIFNPSPQFSDISLRAKDEAGDILTEHYLSEKIGRAS
;
A
#
# COMPACT_ATOMS: atom_id res chain seq x y z
N ASN A 1 17.73 -4.54 -8.82
CA ASN A 1 16.51 -4.90 -9.53
C ASN A 1 15.80 -6.05 -8.81
N LEU A 2 14.56 -5.81 -8.40
CA LEU A 2 13.77 -6.74 -7.58
C LEU A 2 13.54 -8.09 -8.25
N SER A 3 13.21 -8.09 -9.55
CA SER A 3 12.99 -9.34 -10.31
C SER A 3 14.24 -10.23 -10.29
N VAL A 4 15.42 -9.64 -10.49
CA VAL A 4 16.70 -10.37 -10.44
C VAL A 4 16.95 -10.92 -9.04
N PHE A 5 16.73 -10.10 -8.01
CA PHE A 5 16.91 -10.49 -6.61
C PHE A 5 16.02 -11.69 -6.25
N LEU A 6 14.72 -11.61 -6.49
CA LEU A 6 13.79 -12.70 -6.17
C LEU A 6 14.10 -13.99 -6.93
N ASN A 7 14.53 -13.88 -8.19
CA ASN A 7 14.92 -15.03 -8.99
C ASN A 7 16.28 -15.64 -8.57
N SER A 8 17.12 -14.90 -7.84
CA SER A 8 18.41 -15.38 -7.34
C SER A 8 18.32 -16.08 -5.98
N LEU A 9 17.17 -16.01 -5.29
CA LEU A 9 16.99 -16.70 -4.02
C LEU A 9 17.10 -18.21 -4.20
N LEU A 10 17.97 -18.84 -3.42
CA LEU A 10 18.16 -20.30 -3.42
C LEU A 10 16.99 -21.00 -2.73
N ALA A 11 16.76 -22.28 -3.05
CA ALA A 11 15.61 -23.05 -2.55
C ALA A 11 15.54 -23.13 -1.03
N ASP A 12 16.66 -23.14 -0.34
CA ASP A 12 16.78 -23.17 1.14
C ASP A 12 16.62 -21.78 1.78
N ASN A 13 16.58 -20.72 0.98
CA ASN A 13 16.51 -19.32 1.44
C ASN A 13 15.16 -18.65 1.17
N HIS A 14 14.11 -19.43 1.04
CA HIS A 14 12.77 -18.95 0.69
C HIS A 14 11.92 -18.46 1.85
N HIS A 15 12.40 -18.56 3.09
CA HIS A 15 11.63 -18.22 4.29
C HIS A 15 12.34 -17.19 5.15
N LEU A 16 11.57 -16.40 5.87
CA LEU A 16 12.03 -15.46 6.88
C LEU A 16 11.13 -15.55 8.10
N GLN A 17 11.71 -15.67 9.27
CA GLN A 17 10.96 -15.56 10.52
C GLN A 17 10.84 -14.08 10.92
N VAL A 18 9.61 -13.63 11.17
CA VAL A 18 9.30 -12.26 11.63
C VAL A 18 8.42 -12.39 12.89
N GLY A 19 9.01 -12.21 14.04
CA GLY A 19 8.35 -12.50 15.33
C GLY A 19 7.96 -13.97 15.45
N SER A 20 6.66 -14.24 15.68
CA SER A 20 6.11 -15.60 15.75
C SER A 20 5.66 -16.14 14.39
N ASN A 21 5.67 -15.33 13.33
CA ASN A 21 5.20 -15.75 12.01
C ASN A 21 6.39 -16.07 11.09
N TYR A 22 6.11 -16.87 10.08
CA TYR A 22 7.04 -17.14 8.99
C TYR A 22 6.50 -16.57 7.69
N LEU A 23 7.37 -15.96 6.92
CA LEU A 23 7.12 -15.50 5.55
C LEU A 23 7.83 -16.44 4.60
N TYR A 24 7.13 -16.91 3.58
CA TYR A 24 7.67 -17.79 2.54
C TYR A 24 7.42 -17.17 1.18
N ILE A 25 8.44 -17.19 0.32
CA ILE A 25 8.25 -16.85 -1.08
C ILE A 25 8.52 -18.10 -1.93
N HIS A 26 7.58 -18.43 -2.79
CA HIS A 26 7.67 -19.58 -3.65
C HIS A 26 7.54 -19.15 -5.11
N LYS A 27 8.55 -19.47 -5.91
CA LYS A 27 8.58 -19.13 -7.32
C LYS A 27 7.66 -20.07 -8.10
N ILE A 28 6.67 -19.51 -8.81
CA ILE A 28 5.81 -20.25 -9.74
C ILE A 28 6.46 -20.26 -11.13
N ASP A 29 6.89 -19.08 -11.59
CA ASP A 29 7.63 -18.90 -12.84
C ASP A 29 8.61 -17.72 -12.74
N GLY A 30 9.17 -17.26 -13.86
CA GLY A 30 10.15 -16.18 -13.89
C GLY A 30 9.65 -14.82 -13.40
N LYS A 31 8.33 -14.62 -13.36
CA LYS A 31 7.69 -13.34 -12.97
C LYS A 31 6.66 -13.50 -11.85
N THR A 32 6.16 -14.71 -11.61
CA THR A 32 5.07 -14.98 -10.67
C THR A 32 5.56 -15.72 -9.45
N PHE A 33 5.18 -15.22 -8.28
CA PHE A 33 5.56 -15.78 -6.99
C PHE A 33 4.33 -15.92 -6.09
N LEU A 34 4.32 -16.98 -5.29
CA LEU A 34 3.40 -17.14 -4.17
C LEU A 34 4.11 -16.64 -2.91
N PHE A 35 3.54 -15.65 -2.26
CA PHE A 35 4.06 -15.10 -1.02
C PHE A 35 3.12 -15.47 0.12
N THR A 36 3.58 -16.29 1.06
CA THR A 36 2.76 -16.90 2.10
C THR A 36 3.22 -16.45 3.48
N LYS A 37 2.26 -16.18 4.36
CA LYS A 37 2.49 -15.87 5.78
C LYS A 37 1.80 -16.91 6.64
N THR A 38 2.50 -17.47 7.65
CA THR A 38 1.86 -18.29 8.66
C THR A 38 1.02 -17.42 9.59
N ASN A 39 -0.12 -17.91 10.02
CA ASN A 39 -0.99 -17.22 10.97
C ASN A 39 -1.65 -18.22 11.91
N ASP A 40 -1.04 -18.43 13.07
CA ASP A 40 -1.53 -19.37 14.08
C ASP A 40 -2.71 -18.82 14.89
N LYS A 41 -3.06 -17.54 14.70
CA LYS A 41 -4.17 -16.89 15.43
C LYS A 41 -5.50 -16.95 14.68
N SER A 42 -5.49 -17.31 13.39
CA SER A 42 -6.72 -17.37 12.60
C SER A 42 -7.50 -18.64 12.92
N LEU A 43 -8.78 -18.47 13.26
CA LEU A 43 -9.73 -19.56 13.40
C LEU A 43 -10.15 -20.05 12.00
N VAL A 44 -9.60 -21.19 11.59
CA VAL A 44 -10.01 -21.88 10.36
C VAL A 44 -10.64 -23.20 10.77
N GLN A 45 -11.90 -23.39 10.41
CA GLN A 45 -12.67 -24.56 10.82
C GLN A 45 -12.84 -25.55 9.68
N LYS A 46 -12.64 -26.81 9.95
CA LYS A 46 -12.99 -27.93 9.08
C LYS A 46 -14.42 -28.38 9.38
N ILE A 47 -15.27 -28.31 8.36
CA ILE A 47 -16.68 -28.72 8.46
C ILE A 47 -16.85 -30.10 7.79
N ASN A 48 -17.23 -31.09 8.56
CA ASN A 48 -17.64 -32.39 8.04
C ASN A 48 -19.16 -32.38 7.78
N ARG A 49 -19.55 -32.31 6.51
CA ARG A 49 -20.97 -32.19 6.09
C ARG A 49 -21.79 -33.45 6.43
N SER A 50 -21.18 -34.63 6.36
CA SER A 50 -21.90 -35.89 6.62
C SER A 50 -22.08 -36.17 8.11
N LYS A 51 -21.16 -35.70 8.96
CA LYS A 51 -21.24 -35.87 10.43
C LYS A 51 -21.75 -34.63 11.15
N ALA A 52 -22.01 -33.55 10.42
CA ALA A 52 -22.37 -32.23 10.96
C ALA A 52 -21.42 -31.77 12.10
N SER A 53 -20.14 -32.13 12.02
CA SER A 53 -19.12 -31.72 12.99
C SER A 53 -18.29 -30.55 12.50
N VAL A 54 -17.90 -29.70 13.42
CA VAL A 54 -17.03 -28.54 13.21
C VAL A 54 -15.79 -28.71 14.08
N GLU A 55 -14.63 -28.70 13.50
CA GLU A 55 -13.35 -28.90 14.19
C GLU A 55 -12.39 -27.76 13.80
N ASP A 56 -11.52 -27.34 14.74
CA ASP A 56 -10.42 -26.45 14.40
C ASP A 56 -9.43 -27.22 13.49
N ILE A 57 -9.10 -26.64 12.34
CA ILE A 57 -8.17 -27.27 11.39
C ILE A 57 -6.79 -27.50 12.01
N LYS A 58 -6.42 -26.69 13.02
CA LYS A 58 -5.16 -26.84 13.76
C LYS A 58 -5.01 -28.22 14.42
N ASN A 59 -6.11 -28.83 14.83
CA ASN A 59 -6.10 -30.17 15.40
C ASN A 59 -5.72 -31.26 14.38
N SER A 60 -5.65 -30.90 13.11
CA SER A 60 -5.26 -31.81 12.01
C SER A 60 -3.83 -31.56 11.51
N LEU A 61 -3.11 -30.59 12.08
CA LEU A 61 -1.72 -30.27 11.74
C LEU A 61 -0.77 -31.03 12.67
N ALA A 62 0.39 -31.40 12.16
CA ALA A 62 1.50 -31.89 12.97
C ALA A 62 2.16 -30.73 13.75
N ASP A 63 3.02 -31.04 14.74
CA ASP A 63 3.64 -30.04 15.61
C ASP A 63 4.56 -29.04 14.87
N ASP A 64 5.08 -29.44 13.70
CA ASP A 64 5.94 -28.65 12.83
C ASP A 64 5.18 -28.00 11.66
N GLU A 65 3.86 -28.14 11.60
CA GLU A 65 3.00 -27.57 10.55
C GLU A 65 2.27 -26.31 11.05
N SER A 66 2.10 -25.37 10.16
CA SER A 66 1.34 -24.12 10.40
C SER A 66 0.44 -23.79 9.21
N LEU A 67 -0.65 -23.07 9.48
CA LEU A 67 -1.51 -22.57 8.41
C LEU A 67 -0.84 -21.42 7.68
N GLY A 68 -0.71 -21.56 6.37
CA GLY A 68 -0.18 -20.55 5.48
C GLY A 68 -1.28 -19.86 4.66
N PHE A 69 -1.25 -18.52 4.63
CA PHE A 69 -2.17 -17.72 3.86
C PHE A 69 -1.41 -17.02 2.73
N PRO A 70 -1.75 -17.30 1.46
CA PRO A 70 -1.00 -16.79 0.33
C PRO A 70 -1.45 -15.39 -0.12
N SER A 71 -0.52 -14.66 -0.72
CA SER A 71 -0.75 -13.56 -1.65
C SER A 71 0.03 -13.86 -2.93
N PHE A 72 -0.37 -13.26 -4.04
CA PHE A 72 0.30 -13.47 -5.31
C PHE A 72 1.07 -12.22 -5.70
N LEU A 73 2.30 -12.41 -6.15
CA LEU A 73 3.15 -11.37 -6.69
C LEU A 73 3.39 -11.62 -8.18
N PHE A 74 3.19 -10.59 -8.97
CA PHE A 74 3.71 -10.53 -10.33
C PHE A 74 4.78 -9.45 -10.36
N VAL A 75 6.00 -9.79 -10.79
CA VAL A 75 7.16 -8.90 -10.71
C VAL A 75 7.77 -8.69 -12.07
N GLU A 76 7.87 -7.44 -12.50
CA GLU A 76 8.54 -7.04 -13.74
C GLU A 76 9.47 -5.85 -13.47
N GLY A 77 10.77 -6.13 -13.54
CA GLY A 77 11.78 -5.15 -13.13
C GLY A 77 11.69 -4.85 -11.63
N ASP A 78 11.37 -3.61 -11.30
CA ASP A 78 11.12 -3.12 -9.94
C ASP A 78 9.62 -2.85 -9.68
N THR A 79 8.76 -3.19 -10.65
CA THR A 79 7.30 -3.06 -10.51
C THR A 79 6.68 -4.35 -10.00
N ILE A 80 5.74 -4.22 -9.07
CA ILE A 80 5.05 -5.33 -8.43
C ILE A 80 3.54 -5.21 -8.64
N GLY A 81 2.92 -6.26 -9.20
CA GLY A 81 1.50 -6.53 -9.08
C GLY A 81 1.28 -7.37 -7.82
N PHE A 82 0.51 -6.87 -6.85
CA PHE A 82 0.30 -7.53 -5.56
C PHE A 82 -1.18 -7.87 -5.35
N ALA A 83 -1.55 -9.15 -5.52
CA ALA A 83 -2.89 -9.64 -5.28
C ALA A 83 -2.97 -10.25 -3.86
N ARG A 84 -3.50 -9.48 -2.92
CA ARG A 84 -3.59 -9.85 -1.52
C ARG A 84 -4.86 -10.63 -1.20
N THR A 85 -4.72 -11.71 -0.42
CA THR A 85 -5.85 -12.35 0.26
C THR A 85 -6.07 -11.75 1.66
N VAL A 86 -7.22 -12.03 2.28
CA VAL A 86 -7.62 -11.39 3.56
C VAL A 86 -6.59 -11.60 4.68
N PHE A 87 -6.06 -12.80 4.82
CA PHE A 87 -5.07 -13.15 5.86
C PHE A 87 -3.65 -13.29 5.31
N GLY A 88 -3.47 -13.12 4.01
CA GLY A 88 -2.17 -13.20 3.36
C GLY A 88 -1.25 -12.03 3.73
N PRO A 89 0.05 -12.16 3.41
CA PRO A 89 1.04 -11.13 3.69
C PRO A 89 0.69 -9.80 3.00
N THR A 90 1.19 -8.72 3.58
CA THR A 90 1.02 -7.35 3.12
C THR A 90 2.26 -6.86 2.36
N THR A 91 2.19 -5.66 1.79
CA THR A 91 3.37 -4.98 1.21
C THR A 91 4.44 -4.69 2.27
N SER A 92 4.05 -4.42 3.52
CA SER A 92 4.99 -4.27 4.64
C SER A 92 5.71 -5.59 4.92
N ASP A 93 4.99 -6.73 4.97
CA ASP A 93 5.62 -8.04 5.13
C ASP A 93 6.61 -8.34 3.97
N LEU A 94 6.30 -7.89 2.75
CA LEU A 94 7.23 -8.03 1.62
C LEU A 94 8.47 -7.16 1.80
N THR A 95 8.32 -5.92 2.27
CA THR A 95 9.46 -5.05 2.59
C THR A 95 10.36 -5.69 3.65
N ASP A 96 9.76 -6.19 4.74
CA ASP A 96 10.51 -6.88 5.80
C ASP A 96 11.25 -8.13 5.27
N PHE A 97 10.59 -8.89 4.39
CA PHE A 97 11.19 -10.05 3.74
C PHE A 97 12.40 -9.66 2.89
N LEU A 98 12.26 -8.64 2.03
CA LEU A 98 13.34 -8.20 1.15
C LEU A 98 14.55 -7.70 1.95
N ILE A 99 14.32 -6.90 2.99
CA ILE A 99 15.37 -6.41 3.88
C ILE A 99 16.02 -7.59 4.63
N GLY A 100 15.21 -8.47 5.21
CA GLY A 100 15.70 -9.63 5.97
C GLY A 100 16.48 -10.64 5.13
N LYS A 101 16.22 -10.68 3.81
CA LYS A 101 16.98 -11.49 2.84
C LYS A 101 18.20 -10.79 2.28
N GLY A 102 18.52 -9.61 2.77
CA GLY A 102 19.73 -8.88 2.38
C GLY A 102 19.64 -8.25 1.00
N MET A 103 18.44 -7.86 0.56
CA MET A 103 18.34 -7.00 -0.61
C MET A 103 19.12 -5.72 -0.32
N SER A 104 20.39 -5.71 -0.76
CA SER A 104 21.29 -4.59 -0.54
C SER A 104 20.95 -3.45 -1.50
N LEU A 105 20.81 -2.29 -0.92
CA LEU A 105 20.72 -1.01 -1.62
C LEU A 105 22.02 -0.24 -1.37
N SER A 106 22.27 0.77 -2.14
CA SER A 106 23.39 1.68 -1.92
C SER A 106 23.30 2.30 -0.52
N SER A 107 24.43 2.73 0.04
CA SER A 107 24.46 3.32 1.38
C SER A 107 23.48 4.50 1.49
N GLY A 108 22.54 4.41 2.42
CA GLY A 108 21.49 5.43 2.65
C GLY A 108 20.16 5.18 1.94
N GLU A 109 20.08 4.21 1.03
CA GLU A 109 18.81 3.84 0.39
C GLU A 109 18.02 2.85 1.26
N ARG A 110 16.69 2.92 1.17
CA ARG A 110 15.76 2.00 1.85
C ARG A 110 14.87 1.31 0.84
N VAL A 111 14.55 0.05 1.10
CA VAL A 111 13.50 -0.65 0.35
C VAL A 111 12.16 -0.03 0.72
N GLN A 112 11.49 0.58 -0.24
CA GLN A 112 10.17 1.17 -0.06
C GLN A 112 9.26 0.70 -1.20
N ILE A 113 8.06 0.24 -0.86
CA ILE A 113 7.06 -0.15 -1.82
C ILE A 113 5.99 0.93 -1.86
N GLU A 114 5.93 1.64 -2.98
CA GLU A 114 4.98 2.71 -3.20
C GLU A 114 3.91 2.30 -4.22
N PRO A 115 2.66 2.79 -4.09
CA PRO A 115 1.66 2.58 -5.10
C PRO A 115 2.10 3.19 -6.44
N LEU A 116 1.98 2.42 -7.51
CA LEU A 116 2.12 2.97 -8.85
C LEU A 116 0.90 3.85 -9.14
N MET A 117 1.11 5.15 -9.14
CA MET A 117 0.06 6.13 -9.38
C MET A 117 -0.11 6.40 -10.86
N ARG A 118 -1.35 6.45 -11.33
CA ARG A 118 -1.68 6.88 -12.69
C ARG A 118 -1.66 8.40 -12.76
N GLY A 119 -0.91 8.95 -13.72
CA GLY A 119 -0.96 10.37 -14.05
C GLY A 119 -2.37 10.74 -14.54
N THR A 120 -2.92 11.83 -14.03
CA THR A 120 -4.29 12.29 -14.32
C THR A 120 -4.27 13.79 -14.53
N THR A 121 -5.01 14.25 -15.54
CA THR A 121 -5.23 15.67 -15.81
C THR A 121 -6.44 16.20 -15.04
N LYS A 122 -6.58 17.53 -14.98
CA LYS A 122 -7.79 18.14 -14.41
C LYS A 122 -9.05 17.71 -15.15
N ASP A 123 -8.95 17.56 -16.47
CA ASP A 123 -10.07 17.13 -17.31
C ASP A 123 -10.49 15.69 -17.00
N ASP A 124 -9.54 14.78 -16.83
CA ASP A 124 -9.82 13.40 -16.41
C ASP A 124 -10.61 13.38 -15.10
N VAL A 125 -10.25 14.21 -14.12
CA VAL A 125 -10.95 14.29 -12.82
C VAL A 125 -12.41 14.71 -12.99
N MET A 126 -12.73 15.52 -13.99
CA MET A 126 -14.13 15.89 -14.30
C MET A 126 -14.96 14.69 -14.68
N HIS A 127 -14.37 13.70 -15.36
CA HIS A 127 -15.04 12.53 -15.91
C HIS A 127 -15.04 11.32 -14.96
N MET A 128 -14.21 11.32 -13.91
CA MET A 128 -14.19 10.23 -12.93
C MET A 128 -15.57 9.94 -12.38
N HIS A 129 -15.92 8.65 -12.33
CA HIS A 129 -17.21 8.20 -11.80
C HIS A 129 -17.32 8.42 -10.28
N PHE A 130 -16.24 8.14 -9.55
CA PHE A 130 -16.24 8.16 -8.09
C PHE A 130 -14.88 8.61 -7.56
N ILE A 131 -14.88 9.51 -6.55
CA ILE A 131 -13.67 9.90 -5.82
C ILE A 131 -13.87 9.56 -4.34
N GLY A 132 -13.11 8.58 -3.86
CA GLY A 132 -13.20 8.04 -2.50
C GLY A 132 -12.20 8.67 -1.52
N ARG A 133 -11.17 9.35 -2.00
CA ARG A 133 -10.18 10.03 -1.19
C ARG A 133 -9.46 11.10 -2.00
N THR A 134 -9.16 12.21 -1.36
CA THR A 134 -8.25 13.23 -1.88
C THR A 134 -7.16 13.46 -0.85
N THR A 135 -5.91 13.41 -1.26
CA THR A 135 -4.75 13.73 -0.43
C THR A 135 -4.10 14.97 -0.98
N VAL A 136 -3.87 15.95 -0.13
CA VAL A 136 -3.23 17.22 -0.46
C VAL A 136 -1.92 17.31 0.32
N LYS A 137 -0.81 17.53 -0.38
CA LYS A 137 0.50 17.66 0.22
C LYS A 137 0.84 19.12 0.49
N VAL A 138 1.32 19.40 1.69
CA VAL A 138 1.79 20.71 2.12
C VAL A 138 3.26 20.58 2.51
N GLU A 139 4.16 21.27 1.80
CA GLU A 139 5.58 21.24 2.10
C GLU A 139 5.91 22.06 3.37
N ALA A 140 6.89 21.61 4.14
CA ALA A 140 7.29 22.23 5.41
C ALA A 140 7.70 23.70 5.27
N LYS A 141 8.23 24.10 4.10
CA LYS A 141 8.62 25.47 3.80
C LYS A 141 7.45 26.45 3.61
N LEU A 142 6.20 25.95 3.50
CA LEU A 142 5.03 26.79 3.26
C LEU A 142 4.46 27.34 4.57
N PRO A 143 4.01 28.61 4.60
CA PRO A 143 3.50 29.25 5.84
C PRO A 143 2.37 28.46 6.50
N VAL A 144 1.44 27.91 5.72
CA VAL A 144 0.30 27.12 6.23
C VAL A 144 0.72 25.86 6.98
N PHE A 145 1.91 25.33 6.72
CA PHE A 145 2.41 24.13 7.40
C PHE A 145 2.47 24.36 8.94
N GLY A 146 3.10 25.44 9.37
CA GLY A 146 3.19 25.80 10.78
C GLY A 146 1.82 26.06 11.43
N ASP A 147 0.90 26.67 10.69
CA ASP A 147 -0.45 26.93 11.21
C ASP A 147 -1.26 25.64 11.40
N ILE A 148 -1.14 24.67 10.48
CA ILE A 148 -1.76 23.34 10.63
C ILE A 148 -1.20 22.63 11.86
N LEU A 149 0.12 22.63 12.04
CA LEU A 149 0.74 21.98 13.19
C LEU A 149 0.32 22.63 14.52
N LYS A 150 0.17 23.95 14.58
CA LYS A 150 -0.36 24.65 15.77
C LYS A 150 -1.80 24.22 16.08
N VAL A 151 -2.65 24.09 15.05
CA VAL A 151 -4.03 23.59 15.22
C VAL A 151 -4.05 22.16 15.77
N LEU A 152 -3.05 21.34 15.42
CA LEU A 152 -2.87 19.99 15.97
C LEU A 152 -2.23 19.97 17.37
N GLY A 153 -1.88 21.14 17.94
CA GLY A 153 -1.34 21.27 19.28
C GLY A 153 0.20 21.23 19.37
N ALA A 154 0.89 21.24 18.24
CA ALA A 154 2.35 21.31 18.24
C ALA A 154 2.80 22.75 18.50
N THR A 155 3.50 22.97 19.63
CA THR A 155 3.96 24.32 20.07
C THR A 155 5.43 24.57 19.76
N ASP A 156 6.22 23.52 19.63
CA ASP A 156 7.66 23.60 19.36
C ASP A 156 7.95 22.72 18.13
N ILE A 157 8.18 23.38 17.00
CA ILE A 157 8.32 22.70 15.72
C ILE A 157 9.73 22.96 15.20
N GLU A 158 10.61 21.99 15.37
CA GLU A 158 11.86 21.95 14.62
C GLU A 158 11.55 21.64 13.15
N GLY A 159 11.51 22.68 12.33
CA GLY A 159 11.10 22.57 10.91
C GLY A 159 11.96 21.63 10.07
N GLU A 160 13.15 21.27 10.54
CA GLU A 160 14.04 20.32 9.89
C GLU A 160 13.63 18.85 10.07
N LEU A 161 12.70 18.57 10.99
CA LEU A 161 12.22 17.19 11.22
C LEU A 161 11.20 16.70 10.19
N PHE A 162 10.63 17.60 9.39
CA PHE A 162 9.53 17.27 8.48
C PHE A 162 9.79 17.83 7.08
N ASP A 163 9.57 17.00 6.07
CA ASP A 163 9.59 17.44 4.66
C ASP A 163 8.23 17.98 4.22
N SER A 164 7.15 17.36 4.67
CA SER A 164 5.80 17.69 4.26
C SER A 164 4.74 17.11 5.20
N LEU A 165 3.50 17.56 5.01
CA LEU A 165 2.30 17.05 5.68
C LEU A 165 1.28 16.64 4.62
N ASP A 166 0.71 15.44 4.77
CA ASP A 166 -0.38 14.95 3.94
C ASP A 166 -1.72 15.17 4.63
N ILE A 167 -2.58 15.99 4.01
CA ILE A 167 -3.96 16.21 4.46
C ILE A 167 -4.86 15.25 3.69
N VAL A 168 -5.44 14.27 4.39
CA VAL A 168 -6.28 13.25 3.77
C VAL A 168 -7.76 13.55 4.02
N ILE A 169 -8.49 13.81 2.93
CA ILE A 169 -9.92 14.08 2.94
C ILE A 169 -10.65 12.81 2.50
N LYS A 170 -11.49 12.26 3.38
CA LYS A 170 -12.26 11.03 3.15
C LYS A 170 -13.77 11.30 3.29
N PRO A 171 -14.62 10.73 2.43
CA PRO A 171 -16.07 10.77 2.62
C PRO A 171 -16.51 9.87 3.78
N LYS A 172 -17.77 10.06 4.20
CA LYS A 172 -18.47 9.04 4.97
C LYS A 172 -18.64 7.76 4.11
N PHE A 173 -18.80 6.62 4.77
CA PHE A 173 -18.99 5.33 4.11
C PHE A 173 -20.07 5.40 3.00
N LYS A 174 -19.76 4.83 1.84
CA LYS A 174 -20.62 4.83 0.62
C LYS A 174 -20.96 6.24 0.06
N ARG A 175 -20.21 7.28 0.43
CA ARG A 175 -20.32 8.61 -0.20
C ARG A 175 -19.09 8.88 -1.02
N ASP A 176 -19.19 9.78 -2.00
CA ASP A 176 -18.05 10.34 -2.72
C ASP A 176 -17.76 11.78 -2.26
N ILE A 177 -16.57 12.26 -2.63
CA ILE A 177 -16.16 13.65 -2.42
C ILE A 177 -15.85 14.35 -3.73
N LYS A 178 -16.43 13.88 -4.83
CA LYS A 178 -16.15 14.37 -6.17
C LYS A 178 -16.28 15.89 -6.26
N LYS A 179 -17.31 16.48 -5.65
CA LYS A 179 -17.50 17.94 -5.64
C LYS A 179 -16.33 18.65 -4.94
N VAL A 180 -15.98 18.21 -3.72
CA VAL A 180 -14.89 18.80 -2.92
C VAL A 180 -13.54 18.65 -3.63
N ALA A 181 -13.27 17.46 -4.19
CA ALA A 181 -12.05 17.20 -4.94
C ALA A 181 -11.92 18.13 -6.15
N LYS A 182 -13.00 18.31 -6.91
CA LYS A 182 -13.03 19.25 -8.04
C LYS A 182 -12.77 20.68 -7.58
N ASP A 183 -13.43 21.15 -6.53
CA ASP A 183 -13.23 22.51 -6.01
C ASP A 183 -11.74 22.74 -5.63
N ILE A 184 -11.09 21.77 -4.98
CA ILE A 184 -9.67 21.84 -4.63
C ILE A 184 -8.77 21.85 -5.87
N ILE A 185 -9.06 21.03 -6.89
CA ILE A 185 -8.23 20.88 -8.09
C ILE A 185 -8.35 22.08 -9.02
N PHE A 186 -9.55 22.63 -9.17
CA PHE A 186 -9.80 23.76 -10.08
C PHE A 186 -9.47 25.12 -9.44
N ASN A 187 -9.53 25.20 -8.11
CA ASN A 187 -9.17 26.41 -7.35
C ASN A 187 -8.09 26.07 -6.31
N PRO A 188 -6.93 25.57 -6.74
CA PRO A 188 -5.90 25.13 -5.81
C PRO A 188 -5.36 26.30 -5.00
N SER A 189 -5.21 26.10 -3.70
CA SER A 189 -4.46 27.04 -2.88
C SER A 189 -2.98 27.02 -3.32
N PRO A 190 -2.32 28.18 -3.42
CA PRO A 190 -0.88 28.23 -3.69
C PRO A 190 -0.03 27.60 -2.59
N GLN A 191 -0.66 27.23 -1.47
CA GLN A 191 -0.06 26.57 -0.32
C GLN A 191 0.03 25.03 -0.49
N PHE A 192 -0.50 24.48 -1.61
CA PHE A 192 -0.43 23.04 -1.88
C PHE A 192 0.64 22.75 -2.92
N SER A 193 1.41 21.67 -2.70
CA SER A 193 2.45 21.25 -3.65
C SER A 193 1.96 20.16 -4.59
N ASP A 194 1.23 19.17 -4.05
CA ASP A 194 0.75 18.02 -4.81
C ASP A 194 -0.66 17.61 -4.39
N ILE A 195 -1.40 17.03 -5.33
CA ILE A 195 -2.71 16.42 -5.06
C ILE A 195 -2.72 15.00 -5.63
N SER A 196 -3.14 14.05 -4.82
CA SER A 196 -3.45 12.71 -5.26
C SER A 196 -4.89 12.33 -4.93
N LEU A 197 -5.44 11.41 -5.73
CA LEU A 197 -6.82 10.97 -5.64
C LEU A 197 -6.86 9.46 -5.58
N ARG A 198 -7.81 8.91 -4.81
CA ARG A 198 -8.20 7.52 -4.94
C ARG A 198 -9.59 7.47 -5.54
N ALA A 199 -9.68 7.03 -6.80
CA ALA A 199 -10.86 7.21 -7.61
C ALA A 199 -11.17 6.00 -8.48
N LYS A 200 -12.34 6.04 -9.14
CA LYS A 200 -12.74 5.13 -10.20
C LYS A 200 -13.04 5.94 -11.45
N ASP A 201 -12.51 5.53 -12.57
CA ASP A 201 -12.81 6.15 -13.86
C ASP A 201 -14.24 5.79 -14.26
N GLU A 202 -14.62 4.51 -14.17
CA GLU A 202 -15.96 4.01 -14.50
C GLU A 202 -16.63 3.29 -13.32
N ALA A 203 -17.93 3.06 -13.41
CA ALA A 203 -18.74 2.46 -12.34
C ALA A 203 -18.28 1.06 -11.93
N GLY A 204 -17.79 0.27 -12.87
CA GLY A 204 -17.31 -1.10 -12.67
C GLY A 204 -15.88 -1.23 -12.20
N ASP A 205 -15.11 -0.15 -12.23
CA ASP A 205 -13.69 -0.16 -11.95
C ASP A 205 -13.35 -0.40 -10.49
N ILE A 206 -12.12 -0.84 -10.26
CA ILE A 206 -11.51 -0.83 -8.92
C ILE A 206 -11.05 0.59 -8.57
N LEU A 207 -10.92 0.86 -7.27
CA LEU A 207 -10.34 2.11 -6.79
C LEU A 207 -8.84 2.15 -7.09
N THR A 208 -8.41 3.13 -7.89
CA THR A 208 -7.03 3.34 -8.31
C THR A 208 -6.48 4.63 -7.72
N GLU A 209 -5.20 4.66 -7.43
CA GLU A 209 -4.49 5.88 -7.03
C GLU A 209 -4.09 6.68 -8.28
N HIS A 210 -4.41 7.96 -8.25
CA HIS A 210 -4.10 8.92 -9.31
C HIS A 210 -3.33 10.08 -8.71
N TYR A 211 -2.36 10.63 -9.44
CA TYR A 211 -1.75 11.90 -9.09
C TYR A 211 -2.05 12.94 -10.15
N LEU A 212 -2.25 14.18 -9.74
CA LEU A 212 -2.48 15.27 -10.67
C LEU A 212 -1.16 15.63 -11.37
N SER A 213 -1.08 15.34 -12.68
CA SER A 213 0.13 15.56 -13.49
C SER A 213 0.36 17.04 -13.84
N GLU A 214 -0.67 17.85 -13.78
CA GLU A 214 -0.58 19.29 -14.01
C GLU A 214 -0.11 20.01 -12.76
N LYS A 215 0.94 20.82 -12.87
CA LYS A 215 1.44 21.63 -11.74
C LYS A 215 0.33 22.48 -11.16
N ILE A 216 0.09 22.33 -9.86
CA ILE A 216 -0.84 23.17 -9.11
C ILE A 216 -0.19 24.55 -8.98
N GLY A 217 -0.76 25.54 -9.71
CA GLY A 217 -0.60 26.97 -9.40
C GLY A 217 0.79 27.52 -9.16
N ARG A 218 1.79 27.23 -10.01
CA ARG A 218 2.89 28.18 -10.19
C ARG A 218 2.52 29.10 -11.35
N ALA A 219 1.93 30.26 -11.03
CA ALA A 219 2.01 31.40 -11.92
C ALA A 219 3.50 31.69 -12.17
N SER A 220 3.86 31.73 -13.44
CA SER A 220 5.15 32.21 -13.97
C SER A 220 5.41 33.64 -13.51
#